data_a643aa9b043deca21c91c97d80fc8b97
#
_entry.id   a643aa9b043deca21c91c97d80fc8b97
#
_cell.length_a   1.000
_cell.length_b   1.000
_cell.length_c   1.000
_cell.angle_alpha   90.00
_cell.angle_beta   90.00
_cell.angle_gamma   90.00
#
_symmetry.space_group_name_H-M   'P 1'
#
loop_
_entity.id
_entity.type
_entity.pdbx_description
1 polymer ?
#
loop_
_entity_poly.entity_id
_entity_poly.type
_entity_poly.pdbx_seq_one_letter_code
_entity_poly.pdbx_strand_id
1 'polypeptide(L)'
;MSKSPLTLQMPSLPDPVPVVLNPATTALLIFDVIDHISARQPICKEKMVPAISQLLVRARKAGVTIAYGTRAANMSTWLPEVSPASGDIKIENHAQDRFYHTDLDNALKAKGITTLILTGWKVSGSVTYTSVGATLRGYTVVVPIDATLDATEYEIVIGQFQILHQNSSNATNEPLKTRASTLSRTDLITFK
;
A
#
# COMPACT_ATOMS: atom_id res chain seq x y z
N MET A 1 -41.25 -4.35 11.33
CA MET A 1 -40.74 -2.99 11.64
C MET A 1 -39.68 -2.67 10.61
N SER A 2 -39.95 -1.77 9.69
CA SER A 2 -38.96 -1.24 8.73
C SER A 2 -37.95 -0.41 9.52
N LYS A 3 -36.70 -0.82 9.57
CA LYS A 3 -35.64 0.01 10.14
C LYS A 3 -35.42 1.19 9.20
N SER A 4 -35.52 2.41 9.71
CA SER A 4 -35.10 3.60 8.96
C SER A 4 -33.67 3.40 8.44
N PRO A 5 -33.36 3.82 7.22
CA PRO A 5 -32.00 3.73 6.71
C PRO A 5 -31.06 4.53 7.60
N LEU A 6 -29.97 3.91 8.03
CA LEU A 6 -28.92 4.59 8.78
C LEU A 6 -28.17 5.55 7.83
N THR A 7 -28.21 6.84 8.12
CA THR A 7 -27.40 7.82 7.41
C THR A 7 -26.05 7.91 8.10
N LEU A 8 -24.97 7.57 7.39
CA LEU A 8 -23.59 7.67 7.86
C LEU A 8 -22.93 8.90 7.24
N GLN A 9 -22.29 9.71 8.09
CA GLN A 9 -21.41 10.76 7.61
C GLN A 9 -20.02 10.18 7.41
N MET A 10 -19.47 10.35 6.20
CA MET A 10 -18.10 9.92 5.91
C MET A 10 -17.10 10.78 6.68
N PRO A 11 -16.00 10.18 7.22
CA PRO A 11 -14.97 10.96 7.87
C PRO A 11 -14.28 11.88 6.86
N SER A 12 -13.90 13.09 7.32
CA SER A 12 -13.03 13.96 6.55
C SER A 12 -11.62 13.43 6.58
N LEU A 13 -10.95 13.42 5.43
CA LEU A 13 -9.55 13.04 5.29
C LEU A 13 -8.71 14.29 5.01
N PRO A 14 -7.49 14.38 5.56
CA PRO A 14 -6.55 15.43 5.18
C PRO A 14 -6.05 15.20 3.75
N ASP A 15 -5.57 16.28 3.13
CA ASP A 15 -4.97 16.22 1.80
C ASP A 15 -3.70 15.35 1.80
N PRO A 16 -3.44 14.64 0.67
CA PRO A 16 -2.16 13.96 0.45
C PRO A 16 -0.99 14.94 0.48
N VAL A 17 0.10 14.55 1.12
CA VAL A 17 1.27 15.41 1.30
C VAL A 17 2.47 14.94 0.49
N PRO A 18 3.36 15.86 0.02
CA PRO A 18 4.60 15.49 -0.65
C PRO A 18 5.58 14.83 0.32
N VAL A 19 6.32 13.84 -0.19
CA VAL A 19 7.37 13.15 0.56
C VAL A 19 8.65 13.00 -0.27
N VAL A 20 9.80 13.13 0.39
CA VAL A 20 11.12 12.87 -0.19
C VAL A 20 11.71 11.67 0.52
N LEU A 21 12.01 10.62 -0.22
CA LEU A 21 12.41 9.32 0.31
C LEU A 21 13.84 8.97 -0.10
N ASN A 22 14.62 8.43 0.85
CA ASN A 22 15.93 7.86 0.55
C ASN A 22 15.72 6.48 -0.10
N PRO A 23 16.12 6.27 -1.36
CA PRO A 23 15.91 5.00 -2.05
C PRO A 23 16.63 3.82 -1.39
N ALA A 24 17.78 4.03 -0.75
CA ALA A 24 18.56 2.97 -0.11
C ALA A 24 17.85 2.36 1.12
N THR A 25 16.96 3.13 1.77
CA THR A 25 16.23 2.70 2.97
C THR A 25 14.73 2.57 2.76
N THR A 26 14.28 2.66 1.51
CA THR A 26 12.86 2.57 1.13
C THR A 26 12.57 1.28 0.38
N ALA A 27 11.41 0.68 0.65
CA ALA A 27 10.86 -0.39 -0.17
C ALA A 27 9.46 -0.02 -0.70
N LEU A 28 9.19 -0.35 -1.96
CA LEU A 28 7.86 -0.29 -2.58
C LEU A 28 7.22 -1.67 -2.53
N LEU A 29 6.10 -1.80 -1.85
CA LEU A 29 5.33 -3.03 -1.72
C LEU A 29 4.07 -2.96 -2.58
N ILE A 30 3.86 -3.98 -3.42
CA ILE A 30 2.73 -4.07 -4.36
C ILE A 30 1.88 -5.28 -4.00
N PHE A 31 0.60 -5.06 -3.68
CA PHE A 31 -0.31 -6.10 -3.18
C PHE A 31 -1.41 -6.43 -4.19
N ASP A 32 -1.54 -7.70 -4.53
CA ASP A 32 -2.67 -8.28 -5.26
C ASP A 32 -3.05 -7.54 -6.58
N VAL A 33 -2.07 -7.00 -7.31
CA VAL A 33 -2.28 -6.41 -8.64
C VAL A 33 -2.17 -7.50 -9.69
N ILE A 34 -3.19 -8.34 -9.73
CA ILE A 34 -3.25 -9.61 -10.44
C ILE A 34 -4.48 -9.69 -11.35
N ASP A 35 -4.43 -10.55 -12.36
CA ASP A 35 -5.48 -10.76 -13.35
C ASP A 35 -6.86 -11.05 -12.73
N HIS A 36 -6.89 -11.92 -11.74
CA HIS A 36 -8.09 -12.32 -11.02
C HIS A 36 -8.81 -11.16 -10.32
N ILE A 37 -8.08 -10.23 -9.70
CA ILE A 37 -8.64 -9.03 -9.07
C ILE A 37 -9.13 -8.07 -10.15
N SER A 38 -8.33 -7.82 -11.18
CA SER A 38 -8.66 -6.91 -12.27
C SER A 38 -9.87 -7.38 -13.08
N ALA A 39 -10.07 -8.69 -13.22
CA ALA A 39 -11.25 -9.25 -13.89
C ALA A 39 -12.55 -8.98 -13.11
N ARG A 40 -12.49 -8.98 -11.78
CA ARG A 40 -13.63 -8.69 -10.90
C ARG A 40 -13.84 -7.20 -10.63
N GLN A 41 -12.77 -6.42 -10.70
CA GLN A 41 -12.74 -5.00 -10.41
C GLN A 41 -12.01 -4.25 -11.52
N PRO A 42 -12.65 -4.05 -12.69
CA PRO A 42 -12.00 -3.41 -13.85
C PRO A 42 -11.43 -2.03 -13.55
N ILE A 43 -12.05 -1.29 -12.64
CA ILE A 43 -11.59 0.03 -12.19
C ILE A 43 -10.17 0.00 -11.60
N CYS A 44 -9.72 -1.15 -11.07
CA CYS A 44 -8.33 -1.31 -10.60
C CYS A 44 -7.35 -1.12 -11.76
N LYS A 45 -7.63 -1.75 -12.91
CA LYS A 45 -6.78 -1.65 -14.09
C LYS A 45 -6.79 -0.24 -14.69
N GLU A 46 -7.94 0.43 -14.64
CA GLU A 46 -8.11 1.76 -15.23
C GLU A 46 -7.45 2.89 -14.41
N LYS A 47 -7.56 2.82 -13.08
CA LYS A 47 -7.12 3.91 -12.18
C LYS A 47 -5.84 3.59 -11.41
N MET A 48 -5.80 2.45 -10.73
CA MET A 48 -4.74 2.11 -9.80
C MET A 48 -3.46 1.62 -10.52
N VAL A 49 -3.60 0.75 -11.52
CA VAL A 49 -2.46 0.14 -12.21
C VAL A 49 -1.56 1.17 -12.90
N PRO A 50 -2.07 2.19 -13.62
CA PRO A 50 -1.21 3.21 -14.21
C PRO A 50 -0.39 3.99 -13.18
N ALA A 51 -0.98 4.33 -12.03
CA ALA A 51 -0.29 5.03 -10.95
C ALA A 51 0.83 4.15 -10.34
N ILE A 52 0.54 2.87 -10.06
CA ILE A 52 1.56 1.93 -9.56
C ILE A 52 2.68 1.74 -10.59
N SER A 53 2.35 1.55 -11.86
CA SER A 53 3.33 1.33 -12.93
C SER A 53 4.30 2.51 -13.06
N GLN A 54 3.79 3.75 -13.06
CA GLN A 54 4.62 4.95 -13.10
C GLN A 54 5.53 5.08 -11.87
N LEU A 55 5.00 4.79 -10.68
CA LEU A 55 5.78 4.80 -9.45
C LEU A 55 6.86 3.71 -9.47
N LEU A 56 6.51 2.49 -9.91
CA LEU A 56 7.43 1.36 -10.02
C LEU A 56 8.62 1.66 -10.94
N VAL A 57 8.38 2.27 -12.10
CA VAL A 57 9.46 2.70 -13.02
C VAL A 57 10.42 3.66 -12.33
N ARG A 58 9.89 4.69 -11.62
CA ARG A 58 10.72 5.65 -10.88
C ARG A 58 11.45 5.02 -9.70
N ALA A 59 10.80 4.14 -8.96
CA ALA A 59 11.38 3.40 -7.83
C ALA A 59 12.54 2.50 -8.30
N ARG A 60 12.34 1.74 -9.38
CA ARG A 60 13.40 0.90 -9.96
C ARG A 60 14.59 1.74 -10.44
N LYS A 61 14.34 2.85 -11.15
CA LYS A 61 15.39 3.78 -11.60
C LYS A 61 16.21 4.35 -10.43
N ALA A 62 15.57 4.58 -9.29
CA ALA A 62 16.21 5.11 -8.08
C ALA A 62 16.91 4.02 -7.23
N GLY A 63 16.76 2.72 -7.55
CA GLY A 63 17.33 1.63 -6.77
C GLY A 63 16.53 1.25 -5.52
N VAL A 64 15.26 1.64 -5.44
CA VAL A 64 14.36 1.26 -4.35
C VAL A 64 14.15 -0.25 -4.33
N THR A 65 14.15 -0.87 -3.16
CA THR A 65 13.79 -2.29 -3.00
C THR A 65 12.32 -2.51 -3.37
N ILE A 66 12.04 -3.51 -4.20
CA ILE A 66 10.68 -3.85 -4.62
C ILE A 66 10.24 -5.16 -3.97
N ALA A 67 9.03 -5.20 -3.46
CA ALA A 67 8.44 -6.40 -2.89
C ALA A 67 6.99 -6.59 -3.38
N TYR A 68 6.61 -7.84 -3.55
CA TYR A 68 5.29 -8.24 -4.00
C TYR A 68 4.64 -9.18 -2.99
N GLY A 69 3.37 -8.94 -2.69
CA GLY A 69 2.59 -9.81 -1.82
C GLY A 69 1.26 -10.20 -2.45
N THR A 70 0.97 -11.51 -2.50
CA THR A 70 -0.32 -12.03 -2.97
C THR A 70 -0.77 -13.21 -2.13
N ARG A 71 -2.10 -13.40 -2.07
CA ARG A 71 -2.72 -14.53 -1.39
C ARG A 71 -2.78 -15.81 -2.22
N ALA A 72 -2.50 -15.73 -3.51
CA ALA A 72 -2.80 -16.81 -4.44
C ALA A 72 -1.73 -16.92 -5.54
N ALA A 73 -0.47 -17.07 -5.14
CA ALA A 73 0.67 -17.15 -6.07
C ALA A 73 0.49 -18.20 -7.18
N ASN A 74 -0.19 -19.32 -6.86
CA ASN A 74 -0.39 -20.43 -7.81
C ASN A 74 -1.65 -20.29 -8.69
N MET A 75 -2.50 -19.29 -8.47
CA MET A 75 -3.80 -19.16 -9.15
C MET A 75 -3.98 -17.84 -9.90
N SER A 76 -2.98 -16.96 -9.88
CA SER A 76 -3.11 -15.62 -10.42
C SER A 76 -1.80 -15.15 -11.03
N THR A 77 -1.92 -14.41 -12.11
CA THR A 77 -0.78 -13.81 -12.81
C THR A 77 -0.74 -12.31 -12.51
N TRP A 78 0.42 -11.78 -12.22
CA TRP A 78 0.65 -10.34 -12.11
C TRP A 78 0.32 -9.65 -13.43
N LEU A 79 -0.30 -8.49 -13.37
CA LEU A 79 -0.53 -7.70 -14.57
C LEU A 79 0.81 -7.30 -15.19
N PRO A 80 0.94 -7.35 -16.53
CA PRO A 80 2.22 -7.09 -17.22
C PRO A 80 2.84 -5.74 -16.85
N GLU A 81 2.00 -4.72 -16.63
CA GLU A 81 2.41 -3.34 -16.32
C GLU A 81 3.14 -3.21 -14.99
N VAL A 82 2.97 -4.20 -14.10
CA VAL A 82 3.54 -4.21 -12.74
C VAL A 82 4.17 -5.55 -12.38
N SER A 83 4.57 -6.34 -13.35
CA SER A 83 5.14 -7.68 -13.12
C SER A 83 6.44 -7.62 -12.32
N PRO A 84 6.66 -8.60 -11.41
CA PRO A 84 7.91 -8.76 -10.71
C PRO A 84 9.09 -8.99 -11.65
N ALA A 85 10.23 -8.39 -11.33
CA ALA A 85 11.51 -8.65 -12.00
C ALA A 85 12.36 -9.66 -11.19
N SER A 86 13.48 -10.09 -11.78
CA SER A 86 14.48 -10.86 -11.07
C SER A 86 15.06 -10.03 -9.93
N GLY A 87 15.18 -10.62 -8.72
CA GLY A 87 15.69 -9.95 -7.53
C GLY A 87 14.64 -9.23 -6.68
N ASP A 88 13.40 -9.07 -7.17
CA ASP A 88 12.32 -8.57 -6.33
C ASP A 88 11.92 -9.58 -5.24
N ILE A 89 11.59 -9.08 -4.06
CA ILE A 89 11.07 -9.89 -2.95
C ILE A 89 9.65 -10.35 -3.32
N LYS A 90 9.37 -11.63 -3.18
CA LYS A 90 8.05 -12.21 -3.43
C LYS A 90 7.55 -12.91 -2.17
N ILE A 91 6.35 -12.54 -1.74
CA ILE A 91 5.72 -13.08 -0.54
C ILE A 91 4.38 -13.66 -0.90
N GLU A 92 4.19 -14.90 -0.49
CA GLU A 92 2.91 -15.58 -0.49
C GLU A 92 2.42 -15.69 0.96
N ASN A 93 1.23 -15.19 1.22
CA ASN A 93 0.56 -15.42 2.48
C ASN A 93 -0.96 -15.39 2.32
N HIS A 94 -1.66 -15.98 3.29
CA HIS A 94 -3.12 -16.04 3.31
C HIS A 94 -3.78 -15.01 4.23
N ALA A 95 -2.98 -14.16 4.89
CA ALA A 95 -3.45 -13.09 5.76
C ALA A 95 -3.50 -11.74 5.06
N GLN A 96 -4.25 -10.80 5.61
CA GLN A 96 -4.27 -9.41 5.15
C GLN A 96 -2.95 -8.70 5.49
N ASP A 97 -2.41 -8.90 6.69
CA ASP A 97 -1.07 -8.42 7.05
C ASP A 97 -0.01 -9.27 6.34
N ARG A 98 0.81 -8.63 5.50
CA ARG A 98 1.87 -9.29 4.72
C ARG A 98 3.07 -9.72 5.58
N PHE A 99 3.15 -9.26 6.82
CA PHE A 99 4.15 -9.74 7.77
C PHE A 99 3.73 -11.03 8.50
N TYR A 100 2.43 -11.36 8.50
CA TYR A 100 1.91 -12.49 9.26
C TYR A 100 2.38 -13.82 8.66
N HIS A 101 3.15 -14.57 9.43
CA HIS A 101 3.75 -15.87 9.03
C HIS A 101 4.54 -15.82 7.71
N THR A 102 5.28 -14.71 7.48
CA THR A 102 6.18 -14.56 6.33
C THR A 102 7.56 -14.09 6.78
N ASP A 103 8.55 -14.19 5.90
CA ASP A 103 9.90 -13.67 6.14
C ASP A 103 10.11 -12.21 5.69
N LEU A 104 9.03 -11.47 5.43
CA LEU A 104 9.09 -10.10 4.91
C LEU A 104 9.91 -9.17 5.81
N ASP A 105 9.69 -9.23 7.12
CA ASP A 105 10.38 -8.34 8.07
C ASP A 105 11.90 -8.57 8.06
N ASN A 106 12.34 -9.82 8.08
CA ASN A 106 13.76 -10.17 8.01
C ASN A 106 14.36 -9.75 6.67
N ALA A 107 13.67 -10.01 5.57
CA ALA A 107 14.14 -9.65 4.22
C ALA A 107 14.31 -8.13 4.05
N LEU A 108 13.40 -7.32 4.60
CA LEU A 108 13.46 -5.87 4.57
C LEU A 108 14.58 -5.34 5.51
N LYS A 109 14.66 -5.84 6.74
CA LYS A 109 15.68 -5.45 7.70
C LYS A 109 17.10 -5.80 7.24
N ALA A 110 17.29 -6.94 6.61
CA ALA A 110 18.59 -7.34 6.05
C ALA A 110 19.08 -6.37 4.95
N LYS A 111 18.17 -5.61 4.33
CA LYS A 111 18.47 -4.55 3.35
C LYS A 111 18.52 -3.14 3.97
N GLY A 112 18.40 -3.01 5.29
CA GLY A 112 18.40 -1.71 5.98
C GLY A 112 17.15 -0.86 5.69
N ILE A 113 16.02 -1.46 5.29
CA ILE A 113 14.79 -0.75 4.98
C ILE A 113 14.14 -0.23 6.26
N THR A 114 13.77 1.05 6.25
CA THR A 114 13.09 1.75 7.36
C THR A 114 11.78 2.40 6.94
N THR A 115 11.57 2.59 5.62
CA THR A 115 10.38 3.22 5.07
C THR A 115 9.72 2.33 4.02
N LEU A 116 8.41 2.19 4.10
CA LEU A 116 7.61 1.38 3.18
C LEU A 116 6.62 2.24 2.42
N ILE A 117 6.56 2.07 1.11
CA ILE A 117 5.46 2.56 0.28
C ILE A 117 4.52 1.38 0.05
N LEU A 118 3.25 1.48 0.47
CA LEU A 118 2.28 0.40 0.33
C LEU A 118 1.27 0.73 -0.78
N THR A 119 1.12 -0.18 -1.75
CA THR A 119 0.23 0.00 -2.90
C THR A 119 -0.57 -1.26 -3.21
N GLY A 120 -1.60 -1.12 -4.02
CA GLY A 120 -2.37 -2.25 -4.56
C GLY A 120 -3.73 -2.45 -3.92
N TRP A 121 -4.24 -3.67 -4.04
CA TRP A 121 -5.56 -4.09 -3.61
C TRP A 121 -5.49 -4.80 -2.25
N LYS A 122 -6.31 -4.51 -1.26
CA LYS A 122 -7.29 -3.43 -1.16
C LYS A 122 -6.95 -2.52 0.02
N VAL A 123 -7.34 -1.24 -0.07
CA VAL A 123 -6.95 -0.26 0.95
C VAL A 123 -7.52 -0.59 2.32
N SER A 124 -8.79 -0.99 2.44
CA SER A 124 -9.41 -1.38 3.73
C SER A 124 -8.95 -2.75 4.26
N GLY A 125 -8.15 -3.47 3.49
CA GLY A 125 -7.65 -4.81 3.81
C GLY A 125 -6.13 -4.86 3.85
N SER A 126 -5.51 -5.46 2.82
CA SER A 126 -4.07 -5.72 2.80
C SER A 126 -3.21 -4.49 3.07
N VAL A 127 -3.57 -3.33 2.53
CA VAL A 127 -2.83 -2.10 2.76
C VAL A 127 -2.95 -1.65 4.21
N THR A 128 -4.17 -1.55 4.76
CA THR A 128 -4.40 -1.14 6.16
C THR A 128 -3.73 -2.09 7.15
N TYR A 129 -3.96 -3.40 7.03
CA TYR A 129 -3.41 -4.37 7.98
C TYR A 129 -1.88 -4.45 7.90
N THR A 130 -1.30 -4.36 6.71
CA THR A 130 0.16 -4.32 6.54
C THR A 130 0.73 -2.99 7.05
N SER A 131 0.01 -1.86 6.90
CA SER A 131 0.41 -0.57 7.46
C SER A 131 0.51 -0.63 8.99
N VAL A 132 -0.49 -1.20 9.66
CA VAL A 132 -0.46 -1.43 11.11
C VAL A 132 0.69 -2.35 11.49
N GLY A 133 0.83 -3.49 10.81
CA GLY A 133 1.91 -4.44 11.03
C GLY A 133 3.31 -3.82 10.85
N ALA A 134 3.46 -2.93 9.86
CA ALA A 134 4.69 -2.20 9.59
C ALA A 134 5.05 -1.21 10.71
N THR A 135 4.10 -0.36 11.11
CA THR A 135 4.34 0.66 12.16
C THR A 135 4.64 0.03 13.52
N LEU A 136 4.02 -1.10 13.85
CA LEU A 136 4.34 -1.91 15.04
C LEU A 136 5.77 -2.46 15.01
N ARG A 137 6.33 -2.73 13.83
CA ARG A 137 7.71 -3.20 13.62
C ARG A 137 8.74 -2.06 13.51
N GLY A 138 8.29 -0.82 13.57
CA GLY A 138 9.17 0.36 13.56
C GLY A 138 9.32 1.04 12.20
N TYR A 139 8.65 0.56 11.15
CA TYR A 139 8.67 1.21 9.84
C TYR A 139 7.88 2.52 9.82
N THR A 140 8.36 3.48 9.03
CA THR A 140 7.57 4.61 8.55
C THR A 140 6.84 4.19 7.28
N VAL A 141 5.57 4.56 7.13
CA VAL A 141 4.74 4.09 6.02
C VAL A 141 4.24 5.27 5.18
N VAL A 142 4.27 5.12 3.87
CA VAL A 142 3.68 6.03 2.89
C VAL A 142 2.63 5.27 2.08
N VAL A 143 1.43 5.80 1.98
CA VAL A 143 0.34 5.21 1.19
C VAL A 143 -0.11 6.21 0.14
N PRO A 144 0.29 6.03 -1.13
CA PRO A 144 -0.20 6.86 -2.22
C PRO A 144 -1.65 6.47 -2.54
N ILE A 145 -2.58 7.40 -2.32
CA ILE A 145 -4.03 7.14 -2.43
C ILE A 145 -4.48 6.81 -3.84
N ASP A 146 -3.77 7.29 -4.86
CA ASP A 146 -4.01 6.98 -6.27
C ASP A 146 -3.46 5.61 -6.72
N ALA A 147 -2.59 5.00 -5.89
CA ALA A 147 -2.02 3.67 -6.11
C ALA A 147 -2.65 2.60 -5.20
N THR A 148 -3.76 2.91 -4.56
CA THR A 148 -4.58 1.98 -3.76
C THR A 148 -6.05 2.11 -4.15
N LEU A 149 -6.81 1.04 -4.03
CA LEU A 149 -8.24 1.06 -4.36
C LEU A 149 -9.01 0.06 -3.49
N ASP A 150 -10.34 0.17 -3.51
CA ASP A 150 -11.26 -0.80 -2.92
C ASP A 150 -12.54 -0.94 -3.77
N ALA A 151 -13.47 -1.79 -3.36
CA ALA A 151 -14.68 -2.08 -4.11
C ALA A 151 -15.69 -0.93 -4.09
N THR A 152 -15.71 -0.14 -3.02
CA THR A 152 -16.63 0.99 -2.84
C THR A 152 -15.90 2.23 -2.32
N GLU A 153 -16.47 3.40 -2.56
CA GLU A 153 -15.96 4.67 -2.01
C GLU A 153 -15.92 4.65 -0.47
N TYR A 154 -16.92 4.04 0.15
CA TYR A 154 -16.95 3.86 1.61
C TYR A 154 -15.72 3.10 2.10
N GLU A 155 -15.38 1.96 1.48
CA GLU A 155 -14.22 1.16 1.87
C GLU A 155 -12.91 1.91 1.63
N ILE A 156 -12.83 2.72 0.56
CA ILE A 156 -11.66 3.56 0.27
C ILE A 156 -11.45 4.58 1.40
N VAL A 157 -12.48 5.34 1.72
CA VAL A 157 -12.40 6.40 2.75
C VAL A 157 -12.12 5.81 4.13
N ILE A 158 -12.81 4.74 4.51
CA ILE A 158 -12.60 4.07 5.81
C ILE A 158 -11.21 3.47 5.90
N GLY A 159 -10.69 2.84 4.84
CA GLY A 159 -9.33 2.31 4.82
C GLY A 159 -8.29 3.41 5.02
N GLN A 160 -8.40 4.51 4.29
CA GLN A 160 -7.50 5.67 4.44
C GLN A 160 -7.61 6.32 5.82
N PHE A 161 -8.82 6.45 6.36
CA PHE A 161 -9.05 6.94 7.72
C PHE A 161 -8.36 6.05 8.76
N GLN A 162 -8.55 4.73 8.66
CA GLN A 162 -7.92 3.77 9.56
C GLN A 162 -6.38 3.82 9.51
N ILE A 163 -5.80 3.95 8.31
CA ILE A 163 -4.34 4.07 8.11
C ILE A 163 -3.76 5.23 8.92
N LEU A 164 -4.45 6.37 8.97
CA LEU A 164 -4.00 7.55 9.72
C LEU A 164 -4.27 7.45 11.23
N HIS A 165 -5.29 6.71 11.65
CA HIS A 165 -5.77 6.71 13.03
C HIS A 165 -5.39 5.47 13.83
N GLN A 166 -5.01 4.37 13.16
CA GLN A 166 -4.61 3.15 13.85
C GLN A 166 -3.16 3.20 14.29
N ASN A 167 -2.92 2.68 15.47
CA ASN A 167 -1.64 2.37 16.08
C ASN A 167 -0.65 3.56 16.27
N SER A 168 -0.50 4.44 15.33
CA SER A 168 0.53 5.51 15.36
C SER A 168 -0.03 6.90 15.14
N SER A 169 -1.32 7.08 15.32
CA SER A 169 -2.06 8.34 15.23
C SER A 169 -1.37 9.48 14.46
N ASN A 170 -1.66 9.60 13.18
CA ASN A 170 -1.20 10.69 12.31
C ASN A 170 -2.39 11.38 11.64
N ALA A 171 -3.41 11.74 12.44
CA ALA A 171 -4.67 12.28 11.95
C ALA A 171 -4.52 13.57 11.11
N THR A 172 -3.46 14.34 11.35
CA THR A 172 -3.12 15.56 10.61
C THR A 172 -2.31 15.30 9.34
N ASN A 173 -1.98 14.03 9.06
CA ASN A 173 -1.16 13.61 7.93
C ASN A 173 0.21 14.33 7.86
N GLU A 174 0.91 14.41 8.99
CA GLU A 174 2.28 14.91 9.01
C GLU A 174 3.19 14.04 8.11
N PRO A 175 3.94 14.65 7.17
CA PRO A 175 4.78 13.88 6.26
C PRO A 175 5.91 13.17 7.03
N LEU A 176 6.09 11.87 6.74
CA LEU A 176 7.16 11.01 7.26
C LEU A 176 7.29 10.99 8.79
N LYS A 177 6.16 11.10 9.50
CA LYS A 177 6.14 10.90 10.93
C LYS A 177 6.64 9.49 11.27
N THR A 178 7.65 9.42 12.12
CA THR A 178 8.34 8.17 12.48
C THR A 178 7.36 7.13 13.03
N ARG A 179 7.45 5.90 12.54
CA ARG A 179 6.60 4.76 12.94
C ARG A 179 5.11 5.03 12.76
N ALA A 180 4.78 5.86 11.78
CA ALA A 180 3.42 6.22 11.44
C ALA A 180 3.18 6.08 9.94
N SER A 181 1.93 6.23 9.55
CA SER A 181 1.51 6.20 8.15
C SER A 181 1.16 7.60 7.67
N THR A 182 1.58 7.92 6.45
CA THR A 182 1.33 9.18 5.75
C THR A 182 0.58 8.89 4.46
N LEU A 183 -0.50 9.60 4.19
CA LEU A 183 -1.17 9.58 2.89
C LEU A 183 -0.47 10.53 1.93
N SER A 184 -0.15 10.03 0.74
CA SER A 184 0.49 10.79 -0.34
C SER A 184 -0.20 10.50 -1.67
N ARG A 185 0.39 10.91 -2.78
CA ARG A 185 0.05 10.49 -4.15
C ARG A 185 1.33 10.11 -4.87
N THR A 186 1.21 9.30 -5.91
CA THR A 186 2.38 8.84 -6.65
C THR A 186 3.21 10.00 -7.22
N ASP A 187 2.59 11.06 -7.71
CA ASP A 187 3.25 12.26 -8.24
C ASP A 187 3.91 13.14 -7.16
N LEU A 188 3.52 13.00 -5.90
CA LEU A 188 4.08 13.70 -4.74
C LEU A 188 5.24 12.93 -4.07
N ILE A 189 5.55 11.73 -4.53
CA ILE A 189 6.67 10.92 -4.02
C ILE A 189 7.90 11.17 -4.88
N THR A 190 8.99 11.61 -4.25
CA THR A 190 10.31 11.77 -4.90
C THR A 190 11.37 10.95 -4.18
N PHE A 191 12.35 10.46 -4.94
CA PHE A 191 13.50 9.70 -4.43
C PHE A 191 14.78 10.56 -4.54
N LYS A 192 15.48 10.73 -3.43
CA LYS A 192 16.75 11.50 -3.35
C LYS A 192 17.74 10.83 -2.41
#